data_fdbf3dbd2ba4bbd5bc1237dd8ef675a4
#
_entry.id   fdbf3dbd2ba4bbd5bc1237dd8ef675a4
#
_cell.length_a   1.000
_cell.length_b   1.000
_cell.length_c   1.000
_cell.angle_alpha   90.00
_cell.angle_beta   90.00
_cell.angle_gamma   90.00
#
_symmetry.space_group_name_H-M   'P 1'
#
loop_
_entity.id
_entity.type
_entity.pdbx_description
1 polymer ?
#
loop_
_entity_poly.entity_id
_entity_poly.type
_entity_poly.pdbx_seq_one_letter_code
_entity_poly.pdbx_strand_id
1 'polypeptide(L)'
;TIFRLFSMSKPITAAAAMILVERGQMDLLDPVEKFLPGFKNQTYITKAGLQRVQEPMVIKDLLGMTSGLVYGGENGYAERRMQALWDEVQRDQAKGKELGTVDFANRMGQMPLAFAPGSRWQYGTSADVMGAVIEVISGMHFGEFLKKEIFDPLGMEDTGFWIPEEKRGRFAQVYRPTEDGLAPYTDAHLCILPTYPHEPAFQSGGAGLLSTIEDYAKFASMLANEGEWNGVRILSRRTVRYMRQSQLTDEQKKTMQWASLRGHGYGNFMRVLEDEGQAPSLGGKGEFGWDGWLGAYFCVSPEDNLVLLY
;
A
#
# COMPACT_ATOMS: atom_id res chain seq x y z
N THR A 1 -17.36 -12.84 7.40
CA THR A 1 -16.27 -13.42 6.57
C THR A 1 -15.07 -12.50 6.58
N ILE A 2 -13.86 -13.07 6.68
CA ILE A 2 -12.58 -12.35 6.64
C ILE A 2 -11.99 -12.52 5.23
N PHE A 3 -11.61 -11.43 4.60
CA PHE A 3 -11.09 -11.38 3.24
C PHE A 3 -9.64 -10.90 3.20
N ARG A 4 -8.90 -11.31 2.16
CA ARG A 4 -7.61 -10.74 1.81
C ARG A 4 -7.84 -9.38 1.15
N LEU A 5 -7.31 -8.32 1.76
CA LEU A 5 -7.44 -6.96 1.22
C LEU A 5 -6.52 -6.68 0.04
N PHE A 6 -5.37 -7.36 0.00
CA PHE A 6 -4.30 -7.00 -0.92
C PHE A 6 -4.08 -5.48 -0.93
N SER A 7 -4.15 -4.84 -2.10
CA SER A 7 -3.81 -3.42 -2.21
C SER A 7 -4.75 -2.46 -1.48
N MET A 8 -5.90 -2.91 -0.99
CA MET A 8 -6.68 -2.13 -0.02
C MET A 8 -5.99 -1.98 1.35
N SER A 9 -4.85 -2.65 1.59
CA SER A 9 -3.96 -2.37 2.72
C SER A 9 -3.33 -0.96 2.64
N LYS A 10 -3.07 -0.48 1.44
CA LYS A 10 -2.34 0.77 1.17
C LYS A 10 -2.97 2.03 1.78
N PRO A 11 -4.28 2.26 1.71
CA PRO A 11 -4.90 3.42 2.35
C PRO A 11 -4.75 3.42 3.88
N ILE A 12 -4.78 2.25 4.51
CA ILE A 12 -4.53 2.10 5.95
C ILE A 12 -3.06 2.45 6.27
N THR A 13 -2.13 1.97 5.44
CA THR A 13 -0.69 2.32 5.55
C THR A 13 -0.48 3.84 5.37
N ALA A 14 -1.19 4.48 4.44
CA ALA A 14 -1.14 5.93 4.27
C ALA A 14 -1.67 6.67 5.51
N ALA A 15 -2.79 6.23 6.07
CA ALA A 15 -3.34 6.83 7.29
C ALA A 15 -2.36 6.70 8.47
N ALA A 16 -1.71 5.55 8.63
CA ALA A 16 -0.68 5.31 9.63
C ALA A 16 0.54 6.23 9.45
N ALA A 17 1.01 6.42 8.22
CA ALA A 17 2.08 7.37 7.91
C ALA A 17 1.67 8.81 8.28
N MET A 18 0.44 9.20 7.97
CA MET A 18 -0.06 10.55 8.26
C MET A 18 -0.26 10.80 9.76
N ILE A 19 -0.50 9.78 10.58
CA ILE A 19 -0.46 9.90 12.04
C ILE A 19 0.94 10.35 12.52
N LEU A 20 1.99 9.75 11.96
CA LEU A 20 3.37 10.14 12.31
C LEU A 20 3.73 11.55 11.82
N VAL A 21 3.20 11.95 10.66
CA VAL A 21 3.35 13.32 10.16
C VAL A 21 2.65 14.32 11.10
N GLU A 22 1.42 14.07 11.52
CA GLU A 22 0.69 14.93 12.46
C GLU A 22 1.41 15.08 13.81
N ARG A 23 2.10 14.03 14.24
CA ARG A 23 2.88 14.02 15.49
C ARG A 23 4.25 14.70 15.34
N GLY A 24 4.62 15.14 14.14
CA GLY A 24 5.93 15.71 13.85
C GLY A 24 7.09 14.71 13.96
N GLN A 25 6.80 13.41 13.89
CA GLN A 25 7.80 12.35 13.95
C GLN A 25 8.38 12.01 12.56
N MET A 26 7.70 12.45 11.51
CA MET A 26 8.08 12.28 10.11
C MET A 26 7.65 13.51 9.31
N ASP A 27 8.52 13.98 8.39
CA ASP A 27 8.18 15.00 7.40
C ASP A 27 8.00 14.35 6.02
N LEU A 28 7.12 14.92 5.19
CA LEU A 28 6.89 14.44 3.83
C LEU A 28 8.12 14.57 2.93
N LEU A 29 9.03 15.47 3.26
CA LEU A 29 10.30 15.70 2.55
C LEU A 29 11.49 15.01 3.23
N ASP A 30 11.28 14.29 4.33
CA ASP A 30 12.34 13.46 4.90
C ASP A 30 12.84 12.44 3.86
N PRO A 31 14.16 12.29 3.67
CA PRO A 31 14.70 11.25 2.81
C PRO A 31 14.47 9.86 3.43
N VAL A 32 14.04 8.91 2.62
CA VAL A 32 13.78 7.52 3.07
C VAL A 32 15.03 6.89 3.70
N GLU A 33 16.22 7.22 3.20
CA GLU A 33 17.48 6.76 3.74
C GLU A 33 17.78 7.21 5.19
N LYS A 34 17.06 8.21 5.69
CA LYS A 34 17.09 8.63 7.10
C LYS A 34 16.61 7.51 8.02
N PHE A 35 15.65 6.73 7.57
CA PHE A 35 15.00 5.66 8.32
C PHE A 35 15.49 4.26 7.90
N LEU A 36 15.77 4.08 6.61
CA LEU A 36 16.13 2.82 6.00
C LEU A 36 17.48 2.95 5.27
N PRO A 37 18.60 2.56 5.91
CA PRO A 37 19.95 2.72 5.32
C PRO A 37 20.15 2.01 3.97
N GLY A 38 19.35 1.00 3.65
CA GLY A 38 19.38 0.32 2.35
C GLY A 38 19.03 1.22 1.17
N PHE A 39 18.44 2.40 1.43
CA PHE A 39 18.11 3.39 0.40
C PHE A 39 19.24 4.40 0.11
N LYS A 40 20.38 4.28 0.77
CA LYS A 40 21.56 5.09 0.45
C LYS A 40 22.14 4.69 -0.90
N ASN A 41 22.64 5.69 -1.63
CA ASN A 41 23.35 5.48 -2.90
C ASN A 41 22.54 4.73 -3.98
N GLN A 42 21.23 4.92 -4.00
CA GLN A 42 20.35 4.28 -4.99
C GLN A 42 20.77 4.59 -6.43
N THR A 43 20.43 3.64 -7.31
CA THR A 43 20.61 3.77 -8.76
C THR A 43 19.26 3.58 -9.46
N TYR A 44 19.13 4.14 -10.66
CA TYR A 44 17.97 3.92 -11.53
C TYR A 44 18.41 3.57 -12.94
N ILE A 45 17.56 2.86 -13.67
CA ILE A 45 17.85 2.42 -15.05
C ILE A 45 17.54 3.54 -16.05
N THR A 46 18.45 3.72 -17.01
CA THR A 46 18.26 4.60 -18.18
C THR A 46 18.65 3.85 -19.45
N LYS A 47 18.42 4.47 -20.61
CA LYS A 47 18.89 3.92 -21.90
C LYS A 47 20.41 3.76 -21.94
N ALA A 48 21.16 4.56 -21.18
CA ALA A 48 22.61 4.51 -21.09
C ALA A 48 23.13 3.55 -20.00
N GLY A 49 22.22 2.83 -19.30
CA GLY A 49 22.57 1.94 -18.20
C GLY A 49 22.17 2.51 -16.84
N LEU A 50 22.73 1.96 -15.77
CA LEU A 50 22.48 2.41 -14.40
C LEU A 50 23.11 3.77 -14.14
N GLN A 51 22.33 4.66 -13.56
CA GLN A 51 22.79 5.97 -13.09
C GLN A 51 22.51 6.13 -11.61
N ARG A 52 23.35 6.90 -10.93
CA ARG A 52 23.15 7.23 -9.51
C ARG A 52 22.02 8.23 -9.36
N VAL A 53 21.16 8.01 -8.36
CA VAL A 53 20.15 8.98 -7.93
C VAL A 53 20.87 10.22 -7.38
N GLN A 54 20.50 11.40 -7.85
CA GLN A 54 21.07 12.68 -7.42
C GLN A 54 20.32 13.24 -6.20
N GLU A 55 19.01 13.30 -6.31
CA GLU A 55 18.12 13.75 -5.22
C GLU A 55 17.55 12.51 -4.51
N PRO A 56 17.75 12.35 -3.19
CA PRO A 56 17.30 11.18 -2.46
C PRO A 56 15.78 11.04 -2.54
N MET A 57 15.29 9.80 -2.59
CA MET A 57 13.87 9.46 -2.48
C MET A 57 13.31 10.00 -1.16
N VAL A 58 12.20 10.72 -1.20
CA VAL A 58 11.52 11.26 -0.01
C VAL A 58 10.23 10.52 0.31
N ILE A 59 9.71 10.69 1.53
CA ILE A 59 8.46 10.08 2.00
C ILE A 59 7.29 10.35 1.05
N LYS A 60 7.20 11.58 0.51
CA LYS A 60 6.17 11.96 -0.46
C LYS A 60 6.24 11.12 -1.73
N ASP A 61 7.43 10.72 -2.19
CA ASP A 61 7.59 9.86 -3.36
C ASP A 61 7.02 8.46 -3.13
N LEU A 62 7.15 7.93 -1.91
CA LEU A 62 6.49 6.67 -1.54
C LEU A 62 4.97 6.81 -1.61
N LEU A 63 4.39 7.80 -0.93
CA LEU A 63 2.95 8.03 -0.84
C LEU A 63 2.30 8.32 -2.21
N GLY A 64 3.04 8.98 -3.10
CA GLY A 64 2.61 9.33 -4.45
C GLY A 64 2.84 8.25 -5.50
N MET A 65 3.49 7.13 -5.18
CA MET A 65 3.98 6.13 -6.15
C MET A 65 4.92 6.73 -7.21
N THR A 66 5.72 7.73 -6.82
CA THR A 66 6.71 8.37 -7.67
C THR A 66 8.15 7.98 -7.31
N SER A 67 8.30 6.98 -6.46
CA SER A 67 9.58 6.52 -5.93
C SER A 67 10.50 5.83 -6.95
N GLY A 68 9.94 5.26 -8.03
CA GLY A 68 10.68 4.38 -8.95
C GLY A 68 10.80 2.93 -8.48
N LEU A 69 10.28 2.60 -7.29
CA LEU A 69 10.15 1.22 -6.81
C LEU A 69 9.09 0.48 -7.63
N VAL A 70 9.37 -0.76 -8.00
CA VAL A 70 8.48 -1.59 -8.84
C VAL A 70 8.11 -2.89 -8.14
N TYR A 71 7.05 -3.54 -8.60
CA TYR A 71 6.84 -4.96 -8.36
C TYR A 71 7.78 -5.78 -9.25
N GLY A 72 7.95 -7.08 -8.92
CA GLY A 72 8.68 -8.01 -9.77
C GLY A 72 7.99 -8.21 -11.13
N GLY A 73 8.75 -8.70 -12.10
CA GLY A 73 8.28 -9.01 -13.45
C GLY A 73 9.40 -9.13 -14.48
N GLU A 74 9.02 -9.35 -15.74
CA GLU A 74 9.94 -9.58 -16.86
C GLU A 74 10.17 -8.34 -17.74
N ASN A 75 9.36 -7.28 -17.58
CA ASN A 75 9.25 -6.19 -18.55
C ASN A 75 10.46 -5.25 -18.58
N GLY A 76 11.21 -5.14 -17.49
CA GLY A 76 12.36 -4.23 -17.41
C GLY A 76 13.48 -4.76 -16.52
N TYR A 77 14.60 -4.03 -16.50
CA TYR A 77 15.74 -4.44 -15.68
C TYR A 77 15.41 -4.33 -14.18
N ALA A 78 14.76 -3.25 -13.75
CA ALA A 78 14.38 -3.04 -12.37
C ALA A 78 13.38 -4.12 -11.90
N GLU A 79 12.38 -4.44 -12.71
CA GLU A 79 11.37 -5.48 -12.43
C GLU A 79 12.02 -6.85 -12.29
N ARG A 80 12.94 -7.25 -13.19
CA ARG A 80 13.67 -8.53 -13.07
C ARG A 80 14.55 -8.59 -11.83
N ARG A 81 15.19 -7.50 -11.44
CA ARG A 81 16.00 -7.44 -10.21
C ARG A 81 15.12 -7.56 -8.96
N MET A 82 13.97 -6.90 -8.94
CA MET A 82 13.00 -7.02 -7.88
C MET A 82 12.38 -8.42 -7.82
N GLN A 83 12.06 -9.03 -8.98
CA GLN A 83 11.56 -10.42 -9.03
C GLN A 83 12.57 -11.39 -8.44
N ALA A 84 13.85 -11.27 -8.78
CA ALA A 84 14.89 -12.12 -8.21
C ALA A 84 14.99 -12.00 -6.68
N LEU A 85 14.78 -10.79 -6.13
CA LEU A 85 14.71 -10.57 -4.69
C LEU A 85 13.48 -11.26 -4.07
N TRP A 86 12.29 -11.11 -4.68
CA TRP A 86 11.06 -11.78 -4.22
C TRP A 86 11.22 -13.30 -4.22
N ASP A 87 11.77 -13.85 -5.30
CA ASP A 87 12.00 -15.30 -5.44
C ASP A 87 12.99 -15.82 -4.39
N GLU A 88 14.02 -15.05 -4.06
CA GLU A 88 14.99 -15.39 -3.01
C GLU A 88 14.31 -15.43 -1.64
N VAL A 89 13.57 -14.38 -1.28
CA VAL A 89 12.86 -14.29 0.00
C VAL A 89 11.82 -15.40 0.12
N GLN A 90 11.07 -15.69 -0.93
CA GLN A 90 10.08 -16.78 -0.93
C GLN A 90 10.73 -18.16 -0.78
N ARG A 91 11.88 -18.39 -1.44
CA ARG A 91 12.64 -19.64 -1.24
C ARG A 91 13.17 -19.80 0.19
N ASP A 92 13.58 -18.72 0.82
CA ASP A 92 14.06 -18.75 2.21
C ASP A 92 12.89 -18.94 3.18
N GLN A 93 11.76 -18.29 2.93
CA GLN A 93 10.52 -18.49 3.70
C GLN A 93 10.05 -19.95 3.67
N ALA A 94 10.13 -20.62 2.51
CA ALA A 94 9.81 -22.04 2.37
C ALA A 94 10.76 -22.97 3.20
N LYS A 95 11.93 -22.46 3.61
CA LYS A 95 12.88 -23.14 4.49
C LYS A 95 12.76 -22.71 5.96
N GLY A 96 11.71 -21.95 6.29
CA GLY A 96 11.49 -21.43 7.64
C GLY A 96 12.38 -20.25 8.02
N LYS A 97 13.00 -19.57 7.04
CA LYS A 97 13.77 -18.35 7.26
C LYS A 97 12.93 -17.15 6.85
N GLU A 98 12.28 -16.54 7.82
CA GLU A 98 11.47 -15.36 7.58
C GLU A 98 12.31 -14.08 7.68
N LEU A 99 12.02 -13.14 6.79
CA LEU A 99 12.64 -11.82 6.76
C LEU A 99 11.64 -10.80 7.31
N GLY A 100 12.05 -9.97 8.27
CA GLY A 100 11.20 -8.92 8.84
C GLY A 100 10.95 -7.77 7.88
N THR A 101 9.95 -6.95 8.18
CA THR A 101 9.49 -5.83 7.34
C THR A 101 10.64 -4.85 7.05
N VAL A 102 11.38 -4.44 8.07
CA VAL A 102 12.49 -3.48 7.93
C VAL A 102 13.65 -4.05 7.10
N ASP A 103 14.03 -5.32 7.35
CA ASP A 103 15.12 -5.95 6.61
C ASP A 103 14.75 -6.14 5.14
N PHE A 104 13.51 -6.54 4.85
CA PHE A 104 13.06 -6.70 3.48
C PHE A 104 13.01 -5.34 2.74
N ALA A 105 12.50 -4.29 3.37
CA ALA A 105 12.51 -2.96 2.79
C ALA A 105 13.93 -2.45 2.51
N ASN A 106 14.89 -2.68 3.42
CA ASN A 106 16.29 -2.33 3.18
C ASN A 106 16.87 -3.08 1.97
N ARG A 107 16.49 -4.34 1.76
CA ARG A 107 16.89 -5.10 0.55
C ARG A 107 16.23 -4.58 -0.73
N MET A 108 14.96 -4.16 -0.66
CA MET A 108 14.28 -3.48 -1.78
C MET A 108 14.99 -2.18 -2.15
N GLY A 109 15.46 -1.40 -1.15
CA GLY A 109 16.20 -0.17 -1.36
C GLY A 109 17.52 -0.34 -2.11
N GLN A 110 18.12 -1.54 -2.07
CA GLN A 110 19.34 -1.87 -2.82
C GLN A 110 19.07 -2.26 -4.28
N MET A 111 17.81 -2.45 -4.66
CA MET A 111 17.46 -2.77 -6.04
C MET A 111 17.46 -1.49 -6.90
N PRO A 112 17.83 -1.59 -8.18
CA PRO A 112 17.76 -0.43 -9.07
C PRO A 112 16.32 0.00 -9.27
N LEU A 113 16.09 1.30 -9.24
CA LEU A 113 14.80 1.92 -9.52
C LEU A 113 14.49 1.93 -11.02
N ALA A 114 13.23 1.93 -11.39
CA ALA A 114 12.82 2.03 -12.80
C ALA A 114 13.06 3.42 -13.39
N PHE A 115 13.13 4.46 -12.57
CA PHE A 115 13.40 5.85 -12.94
C PHE A 115 13.84 6.66 -11.71
N ALA A 116 14.33 7.87 -11.93
CA ALA A 116 14.71 8.77 -10.85
C ALA A 116 13.48 9.13 -9.98
N PRO A 117 13.58 9.08 -8.63
CA PRO A 117 12.48 9.47 -7.74
C PRO A 117 11.90 10.83 -8.12
N GLY A 118 10.58 10.98 -8.01
CA GLY A 118 9.86 12.19 -8.36
C GLY A 118 9.63 12.42 -9.87
N SER A 119 10.20 11.61 -10.77
CA SER A 119 10.10 11.89 -12.20
C SER A 119 8.87 11.33 -12.90
N ARG A 120 8.29 10.22 -12.39
CA ARG A 120 7.16 9.51 -12.99
C ARG A 120 6.28 8.89 -11.91
N TRP A 121 5.08 8.53 -12.29
CA TRP A 121 4.24 7.63 -11.52
C TRP A 121 4.39 6.19 -12.01
N GLN A 122 4.57 5.26 -11.09
CA GLN A 122 4.49 3.83 -11.37
C GLN A 122 4.10 3.07 -10.10
N TYR A 123 3.08 2.26 -10.23
CA TYR A 123 2.60 1.41 -9.15
C TYR A 123 3.62 0.34 -8.76
N GLY A 124 3.92 0.22 -7.46
CA GLY A 124 4.97 -0.66 -6.99
C GLY A 124 4.96 -0.88 -5.48
N THR A 125 6.12 -1.23 -4.92
CA THR A 125 6.31 -1.65 -3.52
C THR A 125 6.45 -0.50 -2.51
N SER A 126 6.14 0.73 -2.91
CA SER A 126 6.29 1.92 -2.05
C SER A 126 5.58 1.80 -0.70
N ALA A 127 4.42 1.14 -0.65
CA ALA A 127 3.67 0.98 0.60
C ALA A 127 4.29 -0.07 1.54
N ASP A 128 4.99 -1.06 1.00
CA ASP A 128 5.75 -2.03 1.80
C ASP A 128 6.93 -1.32 2.49
N VAL A 129 7.61 -0.46 1.74
CA VAL A 129 8.68 0.39 2.28
C VAL A 129 8.13 1.37 3.33
N MET A 130 6.95 1.94 3.10
CA MET A 130 6.30 2.83 4.08
C MET A 130 5.97 2.09 5.38
N GLY A 131 5.51 0.83 5.32
CA GLY A 131 5.31 0.00 6.51
C GLY A 131 6.58 -0.14 7.35
N ALA A 132 7.72 -0.36 6.69
CA ALA A 132 9.03 -0.42 7.36
C ALA A 132 9.46 0.94 7.97
N VAL A 133 9.20 2.05 7.29
CA VAL A 133 9.46 3.40 7.85
C VAL A 133 8.64 3.63 9.10
N ILE A 134 7.35 3.24 9.10
CA ILE A 134 6.47 3.35 10.28
C ILE A 134 7.02 2.49 11.43
N GLU A 135 7.46 1.27 11.16
CA GLU A 135 8.06 0.37 12.16
C GLU A 135 9.31 0.97 12.79
N VAL A 136 10.22 1.54 11.99
CA VAL A 136 11.43 2.19 12.48
C VAL A 136 11.13 3.41 13.35
N ILE A 137 10.21 4.28 12.93
CA ILE A 137 9.88 5.51 13.67
C ILE A 137 9.15 5.21 14.97
N SER A 138 8.20 4.26 14.94
CA SER A 138 7.38 3.92 16.10
C SER A 138 8.10 3.04 17.12
N GLY A 139 9.13 2.29 16.68
CA GLY A 139 9.79 1.26 17.49
C GLY A 139 8.89 0.05 17.78
N MET A 140 7.77 -0.11 17.07
CA MET A 140 6.80 -1.19 17.19
C MET A 140 6.74 -1.98 15.88
N HIS A 141 6.39 -3.27 15.92
CA HIS A 141 6.04 -3.97 14.69
C HIS A 141 4.89 -3.25 13.98
N PHE A 142 4.91 -3.27 12.65
CA PHE A 142 3.96 -2.47 11.87
C PHE A 142 2.51 -2.81 12.21
N GLY A 143 2.16 -4.09 12.35
CA GLY A 143 0.83 -4.54 12.75
C GLY A 143 0.42 -4.09 14.15
N GLU A 144 1.37 -4.06 15.10
CA GLU A 144 1.12 -3.54 16.45
C GLU A 144 0.82 -2.04 16.42
N PHE A 145 1.55 -1.28 15.60
CA PHE A 145 1.28 0.14 15.40
C PHE A 145 -0.11 0.35 14.81
N LEU A 146 -0.47 -0.38 13.73
CA LEU A 146 -1.79 -0.29 13.13
C LEU A 146 -2.91 -0.65 14.11
N LYS A 147 -2.70 -1.73 14.88
CA LYS A 147 -3.64 -2.18 15.89
C LYS A 147 -3.90 -1.10 16.93
N LYS A 148 -2.85 -0.55 17.52
CA LYS A 148 -2.91 0.48 18.57
C LYS A 148 -3.53 1.79 18.08
N GLU A 149 -3.12 2.26 16.90
CA GLU A 149 -3.43 3.62 16.45
C GLU A 149 -4.69 3.72 15.59
N ILE A 150 -5.11 2.60 14.97
CA ILE A 150 -6.23 2.58 14.03
C ILE A 150 -7.27 1.52 14.40
N PHE A 151 -6.85 0.24 14.54
CA PHE A 151 -7.82 -0.84 14.63
C PHE A 151 -8.57 -0.86 15.97
N ASP A 152 -7.85 -0.82 17.09
CA ASP A 152 -8.47 -0.81 18.43
C ASP A 152 -9.35 0.44 18.65
N PRO A 153 -8.89 1.67 18.31
CA PRO A 153 -9.74 2.85 18.44
C PRO A 153 -11.01 2.82 17.59
N LEU A 154 -10.95 2.23 16.39
CA LEU A 154 -12.12 2.10 15.50
C LEU A 154 -12.96 0.84 15.79
N GLY A 155 -12.50 -0.06 16.66
CA GLY A 155 -13.15 -1.35 16.93
C GLY A 155 -13.09 -2.30 15.74
N MET A 156 -11.98 -2.33 15.01
CA MET A 156 -11.73 -3.20 13.85
C MET A 156 -11.10 -4.54 14.32
N GLU A 157 -11.91 -5.38 14.96
CA GLU A 157 -11.43 -6.57 15.70
C GLU A 157 -11.00 -7.74 14.81
N ASP A 158 -11.40 -7.74 13.55
CA ASP A 158 -11.10 -8.78 12.57
C ASP A 158 -10.09 -8.32 11.49
N THR A 159 -9.36 -7.23 11.79
CA THR A 159 -8.39 -6.65 10.86
C THR A 159 -6.96 -6.84 11.37
N GLY A 160 -6.06 -7.35 10.51
CA GLY A 160 -4.66 -7.59 10.86
C GLY A 160 -3.90 -8.33 9.77
N PHE A 161 -2.66 -8.74 10.08
CA PHE A 161 -1.79 -9.46 9.15
C PHE A 161 -1.90 -10.98 9.22
N TRP A 162 -2.68 -11.50 10.13
CA TRP A 162 -2.92 -12.94 10.28
C TRP A 162 -4.27 -13.20 10.92
N ILE A 163 -4.70 -14.48 10.96
CA ILE A 163 -5.97 -14.90 11.51
C ILE A 163 -5.70 -15.91 12.63
N PRO A 164 -6.12 -15.62 13.88
CA PRO A 164 -6.01 -16.57 14.97
C PRO A 164 -6.90 -17.80 14.70
N GLU A 165 -6.53 -18.94 15.30
CA GLU A 165 -7.11 -20.25 15.01
C GLU A 165 -8.64 -20.28 15.15
N GLU A 166 -9.16 -19.62 16.18
CA GLU A 166 -10.60 -19.54 16.46
C GLU A 166 -11.41 -18.79 15.38
N LYS A 167 -10.75 -17.95 14.56
CA LYS A 167 -11.38 -17.19 13.47
C LYS A 167 -11.18 -17.81 12.09
N ARG A 168 -10.38 -18.88 11.96
CA ARG A 168 -10.04 -19.49 10.65
C ARG A 168 -11.24 -20.00 9.87
N GLY A 169 -12.28 -20.48 10.55
CA GLY A 169 -13.53 -20.88 9.91
C GLY A 169 -14.28 -19.76 9.18
N ARG A 170 -13.89 -18.51 9.41
CA ARG A 170 -14.47 -17.33 8.76
C ARG A 170 -13.64 -16.82 7.58
N PHE A 171 -12.47 -17.43 7.29
CA PHE A 171 -11.56 -16.99 6.23
C PHE A 171 -12.05 -17.38 4.84
N ALA A 172 -12.14 -16.41 3.94
CA ALA A 172 -12.58 -16.63 2.57
C ALA A 172 -11.57 -17.44 1.77
N GLN A 173 -12.04 -18.53 1.15
CA GLN A 173 -11.26 -19.27 0.17
C GLN A 173 -11.19 -18.48 -1.14
N VAL A 174 -9.98 -18.34 -1.68
CA VAL A 174 -9.77 -17.80 -3.03
C VAL A 174 -9.79 -18.94 -4.05
N TYR A 175 -10.38 -18.68 -5.21
CA TYR A 175 -10.45 -19.61 -6.31
C TYR A 175 -9.85 -19.00 -7.58
N ARG A 176 -9.31 -19.85 -8.44
CA ARG A 176 -8.91 -19.49 -9.79
C ARG A 176 -9.75 -20.26 -10.81
N PRO A 177 -10.06 -19.66 -11.98
CA PRO A 177 -10.71 -20.40 -13.07
C PRO A 177 -9.75 -21.46 -13.64
N THR A 178 -10.33 -22.61 -14.02
CA THR A 178 -9.66 -23.70 -14.72
C THR A 178 -10.54 -24.17 -15.87
N GLU A 179 -10.05 -25.06 -16.74
CA GLU A 179 -10.85 -25.63 -17.81
C GLU A 179 -12.07 -26.42 -17.28
N ASP A 180 -11.95 -27.04 -16.10
CA ASP A 180 -12.99 -27.83 -15.45
C ASP A 180 -13.87 -27.05 -14.46
N GLY A 181 -13.69 -25.72 -14.36
CA GLY A 181 -14.45 -24.88 -13.44
C GLY A 181 -13.58 -24.04 -12.51
N LEU A 182 -13.77 -24.13 -11.19
CA LEU A 182 -13.01 -23.37 -10.18
C LEU A 182 -12.15 -24.29 -9.33
N ALA A 183 -10.87 -23.96 -9.18
CA ALA A 183 -9.96 -24.64 -8.26
C ALA A 183 -9.49 -23.67 -7.15
N PRO A 184 -9.25 -24.15 -5.91
CA PRO A 184 -8.67 -23.33 -4.86
C PRO A 184 -7.33 -22.73 -5.30
N TYR A 185 -7.14 -21.42 -5.02
CA TYR A 185 -5.86 -20.74 -5.21
C TYR A 185 -5.02 -20.91 -3.94
N THR A 186 -3.89 -21.57 -4.07
CA THR A 186 -3.02 -21.95 -2.94
C THR A 186 -1.60 -21.41 -3.07
N ASP A 187 -1.32 -20.65 -4.12
CA ASP A 187 0.02 -20.11 -4.35
C ASP A 187 0.30 -18.89 -3.47
N ALA A 188 1.53 -18.75 -3.01
CA ALA A 188 1.98 -17.52 -2.36
C ALA A 188 2.05 -16.38 -3.38
N HIS A 189 1.69 -15.18 -2.94
CA HIS A 189 1.76 -13.98 -3.77
C HIS A 189 2.41 -12.84 -2.98
N LEU A 190 3.43 -12.19 -3.54
CA LEU A 190 4.19 -11.12 -2.86
C LEU A 190 4.73 -11.53 -1.48
N CYS A 191 5.26 -12.74 -1.36
CA CYS A 191 5.70 -13.36 -0.10
C CYS A 191 4.61 -13.46 0.99
N ILE A 192 3.34 -13.30 0.62
CA ILE A 192 2.19 -13.52 1.50
C ILE A 192 1.75 -14.97 1.37
N LEU A 193 1.79 -15.71 2.47
CA LEU A 193 1.37 -17.11 2.48
C LEU A 193 -0.16 -17.22 2.40
N PRO A 194 -0.70 -18.16 1.61
CA PRO A 194 -2.15 -18.28 1.42
C PRO A 194 -2.89 -18.76 2.67
N THR A 195 -2.21 -19.44 3.59
CA THR A 195 -2.80 -20.09 4.76
C THR A 195 -2.63 -19.34 6.07
N TYR A 196 -1.75 -18.33 6.11
CA TYR A 196 -1.45 -17.56 7.34
C TYR A 196 -1.27 -18.45 8.57
N PRO A 197 -0.29 -19.37 8.58
CA PRO A 197 -0.15 -20.36 9.64
C PRO A 197 0.22 -19.72 11.00
N HIS A 198 0.87 -18.58 10.98
CA HIS A 198 1.27 -17.75 12.12
C HIS A 198 1.34 -16.28 11.69
N GLU A 199 1.57 -15.39 12.63
CA GLU A 199 1.81 -13.99 12.33
C GLU A 199 3.09 -13.84 11.50
N PRO A 200 3.02 -13.21 10.28
CA PRO A 200 4.19 -13.15 9.40
C PRO A 200 5.21 -12.14 9.90
N ALA A 201 6.51 -12.47 9.76
CA ALA A 201 7.59 -11.55 10.06
C ALA A 201 7.60 -10.34 9.08
N PHE A 202 7.29 -10.59 7.81
CA PHE A 202 7.06 -9.52 6.82
C PHE A 202 5.59 -9.11 6.83
N GLN A 203 5.33 -7.92 7.32
CA GLN A 203 4.00 -7.30 7.35
C GLN A 203 3.87 -6.30 6.19
N SER A 204 3.37 -6.78 5.05
CA SER A 204 3.28 -6.00 3.82
C SER A 204 2.30 -4.84 3.94
N GLY A 205 2.79 -3.61 3.99
CA GLY A 205 1.97 -2.40 3.94
C GLY A 205 1.23 -2.22 2.60
N GLY A 206 1.71 -2.91 1.56
CA GLY A 206 1.14 -2.88 0.23
C GLY A 206 0.01 -3.88 -0.02
N ALA A 207 -0.02 -5.02 0.74
CA ALA A 207 -0.90 -6.12 0.37
C ALA A 207 -1.27 -7.09 1.51
N GLY A 208 -0.69 -6.95 2.70
CA GLY A 208 -0.70 -8.00 3.72
C GLY A 208 -1.95 -8.08 4.59
N LEU A 209 -2.77 -7.03 4.65
CA LEU A 209 -3.90 -6.98 5.58
C LEU A 209 -5.05 -7.88 5.16
N LEU A 210 -5.70 -8.40 6.18
CA LEU A 210 -6.97 -9.13 6.16
C LEU A 210 -8.01 -8.28 6.88
N SER A 211 -9.27 -8.32 6.46
CA SER A 211 -10.35 -7.60 7.13
C SER A 211 -11.72 -8.17 6.79
N THR A 212 -12.75 -7.63 7.43
CA THR A 212 -14.15 -7.80 7.07
C THR A 212 -14.70 -6.54 6.42
N ILE A 213 -15.86 -6.66 5.77
CA ILE A 213 -16.59 -5.49 5.24
C ILE A 213 -16.95 -4.52 6.37
N GLU A 214 -17.39 -5.05 7.51
CA GLU A 214 -17.80 -4.25 8.67
C GLU A 214 -16.62 -3.43 9.24
N ASP A 215 -15.44 -4.05 9.37
CA ASP A 215 -14.27 -3.36 9.90
C ASP A 215 -13.76 -2.31 8.91
N TYR A 216 -13.65 -2.69 7.62
CA TYR A 216 -13.20 -1.73 6.61
C TYR A 216 -14.17 -0.56 6.43
N ALA A 217 -15.49 -0.80 6.63
CA ALA A 217 -16.50 0.26 6.64
C ALA A 217 -16.25 1.30 7.73
N LYS A 218 -15.80 0.90 8.93
CA LYS A 218 -15.43 1.83 10.01
C LYS A 218 -14.26 2.74 9.57
N PHE A 219 -13.21 2.15 8.99
CA PHE A 219 -12.07 2.91 8.45
C PHE A 219 -12.48 3.84 7.32
N ALA A 220 -13.25 3.36 6.34
CA ALA A 220 -13.72 4.18 5.22
C ALA A 220 -14.65 5.31 5.69
N SER A 221 -15.53 5.04 6.67
CA SER A 221 -16.40 6.05 7.28
C SER A 221 -15.60 7.08 8.09
N MET A 222 -14.51 6.68 8.76
CA MET A 222 -13.59 7.62 9.41
C MET A 222 -13.01 8.60 8.38
N LEU A 223 -12.59 8.10 7.20
CA LEU A 223 -12.12 8.98 6.13
C LEU A 223 -13.22 9.88 5.56
N ALA A 224 -14.44 9.34 5.36
CA ALA A 224 -15.60 10.12 4.90
C ALA A 224 -15.97 11.26 5.86
N ASN A 225 -15.87 11.00 7.15
CA ASN A 225 -16.13 11.97 8.23
C ASN A 225 -14.90 12.80 8.62
N GLU A 226 -13.99 13.02 7.68
CA GLU A 226 -12.81 13.88 7.86
C GLU A 226 -11.99 13.51 9.11
N GLY A 227 -11.75 12.23 9.32
CA GLY A 227 -10.82 11.69 10.31
C GLY A 227 -11.44 11.22 11.63
N GLU A 228 -12.78 11.12 11.71
CA GLU A 228 -13.49 10.72 12.93
C GLU A 228 -14.56 9.66 12.65
N TRP A 229 -14.70 8.72 13.55
CA TRP A 229 -15.78 7.74 13.53
C TRP A 229 -16.27 7.44 14.97
N ASN A 230 -17.59 7.51 15.19
CA ASN A 230 -18.24 7.27 16.50
C ASN A 230 -17.58 8.04 17.67
N GLY A 231 -17.20 9.30 17.44
CA GLY A 231 -16.57 10.15 18.46
C GLY A 231 -15.07 9.89 18.66
N VAL A 232 -14.48 8.94 17.92
CA VAL A 232 -13.05 8.65 17.95
C VAL A 232 -12.37 9.32 16.77
N ARG A 233 -11.41 10.19 17.04
CA ARG A 233 -10.63 10.86 16.01
C ARG A 233 -9.28 10.18 15.83
N ILE A 234 -9.02 9.74 14.59
CA ILE A 234 -7.75 9.14 14.16
C ILE A 234 -6.83 10.18 13.51
N LEU A 235 -7.40 11.04 12.66
CA LEU A 235 -6.67 12.06 11.90
C LEU A 235 -7.39 13.41 12.01
N SER A 236 -6.66 14.50 11.85
CA SER A 236 -7.25 15.82 11.73
C SER A 236 -8.02 15.97 10.41
N ARG A 237 -9.02 16.84 10.39
CA ARG A 237 -9.74 17.19 9.15
C ARG A 237 -8.81 17.65 8.03
N ARG A 238 -7.78 18.42 8.41
CA ARG A 238 -6.81 18.96 7.45
C ARG A 238 -6.01 17.83 6.78
N THR A 239 -5.60 16.83 7.56
CA THR A 239 -4.86 15.68 7.05
C THR A 239 -5.68 14.84 6.10
N VAL A 240 -6.94 14.53 6.44
CA VAL A 240 -7.80 13.77 5.53
C VAL A 240 -8.07 14.55 4.24
N ARG A 241 -8.28 15.88 4.33
CA ARG A 241 -8.41 16.74 3.13
C ARG A 241 -7.15 16.75 2.27
N TYR A 242 -5.96 16.69 2.88
CA TYR A 242 -4.70 16.53 2.17
C TYR A 242 -4.60 15.13 1.53
N MET A 243 -4.98 14.07 2.24
CA MET A 243 -4.90 12.69 1.75
C MET A 243 -5.75 12.46 0.49
N ARG A 244 -6.87 13.13 0.36
CA ARG A 244 -7.79 13.04 -0.78
C ARG A 244 -7.49 14.04 -1.92
N GLN A 245 -6.25 14.58 -1.97
CA GLN A 245 -5.79 15.43 -3.07
C GLN A 245 -4.82 14.65 -3.95
N SER A 246 -4.89 14.88 -5.26
CA SER A 246 -3.80 14.45 -6.14
C SER A 246 -2.52 15.18 -5.78
N GLN A 247 -1.43 14.44 -5.68
CA GLN A 247 -0.11 14.97 -5.36
C GLN A 247 0.82 14.93 -6.57
N LEU A 248 0.31 14.49 -7.71
CA LEU A 248 1.06 14.38 -8.95
C LEU A 248 1.08 15.69 -9.72
N THR A 249 2.23 16.00 -10.29
CA THR A 249 2.37 17.03 -11.32
C THR A 249 1.71 16.56 -12.62
N ASP A 250 1.43 17.49 -13.55
CA ASP A 250 0.83 17.13 -14.84
C ASP A 250 1.73 16.19 -15.65
N GLU A 251 3.06 16.34 -15.54
CA GLU A 251 4.01 15.44 -16.20
C GLU A 251 3.98 14.01 -15.61
N GLN A 252 3.86 13.89 -14.29
CA GLN A 252 3.71 12.59 -13.64
C GLN A 252 2.38 11.92 -14.02
N LYS A 253 1.27 12.68 -14.08
CA LYS A 253 -0.04 12.15 -14.50
C LYS A 253 -0.02 11.55 -15.91
N LYS A 254 0.75 12.11 -16.85
CA LYS A 254 0.91 11.54 -18.20
C LYS A 254 1.47 10.12 -18.20
N THR A 255 2.12 9.71 -17.12
CA THR A 255 2.68 8.35 -16.97
C THR A 255 1.70 7.35 -16.32
N MET A 256 0.54 7.80 -15.81
CA MET A 256 -0.54 6.96 -15.32
C MET A 256 -1.36 6.39 -16.49
N GLN A 257 -0.86 5.31 -17.10
CA GLN A 257 -1.44 4.79 -18.35
C GLN A 257 -2.52 3.71 -18.17
N TRP A 258 -2.98 3.45 -16.95
CA TRP A 258 -4.07 2.51 -16.72
C TRP A 258 -5.40 3.11 -17.17
N ALA A 259 -6.15 2.37 -18.00
CA ALA A 259 -7.44 2.84 -18.51
C ALA A 259 -8.45 3.14 -17.39
N SER A 260 -8.39 2.38 -16.30
CA SER A 260 -9.21 2.59 -15.09
C SER A 260 -8.89 3.86 -14.31
N LEU A 261 -7.74 4.50 -14.57
CA LEU A 261 -7.30 5.72 -13.90
C LEU A 261 -7.45 6.99 -14.76
N ARG A 262 -8.10 6.89 -15.92
CA ARG A 262 -8.41 8.08 -16.71
C ARG A 262 -9.28 9.05 -15.91
N GLY A 263 -8.97 10.33 -15.97
CA GLY A 263 -9.66 11.36 -15.19
C GLY A 263 -9.25 11.43 -13.72
N HIS A 264 -8.36 10.54 -13.26
CA HIS A 264 -7.91 10.53 -11.88
C HIS A 264 -6.49 11.09 -11.72
N GLY A 265 -6.25 11.69 -10.56
CA GLY A 265 -4.95 11.87 -9.98
C GLY A 265 -4.64 10.78 -8.95
N TYR A 266 -3.50 10.90 -8.25
CA TYR A 266 -3.04 9.92 -7.26
C TYR A 266 -2.32 10.61 -6.09
N GLY A 267 -2.54 10.13 -4.89
CA GLY A 267 -1.84 10.59 -3.69
C GLY A 267 -2.20 9.72 -2.48
N ASN A 268 -1.28 9.62 -1.55
CA ASN A 268 -1.47 8.82 -0.32
C ASN A 268 -1.99 7.40 -0.60
N PHE A 269 -1.40 6.75 -1.61
CA PHE A 269 -1.76 5.41 -2.06
C PHE A 269 -3.21 5.23 -2.54
N MET A 270 -3.89 6.32 -2.89
CA MET A 270 -5.27 6.30 -3.40
C MET A 270 -5.36 7.07 -4.72
N ARG A 271 -6.27 6.63 -5.59
CA ARG A 271 -6.73 7.46 -6.72
C ARG A 271 -7.66 8.54 -6.22
N VAL A 272 -7.72 9.65 -6.91
CA VAL A 272 -8.64 10.76 -6.66
C VAL A 272 -9.24 11.19 -7.99
N LEU A 273 -10.56 11.19 -8.10
CA LEU A 273 -11.24 11.61 -9.33
C LEU A 273 -11.17 13.15 -9.47
N GLU A 274 -10.56 13.62 -10.56
CA GLU A 274 -10.37 15.04 -10.86
C GLU A 274 -11.20 15.52 -12.06
N ASP A 275 -11.42 14.64 -13.04
CA ASP A 275 -12.15 14.92 -14.29
C ASP A 275 -13.15 13.81 -14.59
N GLU A 276 -14.41 14.05 -14.24
CA GLU A 276 -15.52 13.11 -14.40
C GLU A 276 -15.78 12.76 -15.89
N GLY A 277 -15.55 13.73 -16.77
CA GLY A 277 -15.78 13.56 -18.21
C GLY A 277 -14.80 12.56 -18.87
N GLN A 278 -13.67 12.30 -18.24
CA GLN A 278 -12.69 11.32 -18.72
C GLN A 278 -12.72 10.00 -17.92
N ALA A 279 -13.45 9.96 -16.79
CA ALA A 279 -13.53 8.78 -15.96
C ALA A 279 -14.25 7.62 -16.68
N PRO A 280 -13.81 6.35 -16.45
CA PRO A 280 -14.48 5.20 -17.01
C PRO A 280 -15.74 4.77 -16.22
N SER A 281 -16.10 5.50 -15.17
CA SER A 281 -17.21 5.22 -14.25
C SER A 281 -17.98 6.50 -13.93
N LEU A 282 -19.18 6.36 -13.40
CA LEU A 282 -20.04 7.47 -12.97
C LEU A 282 -19.69 7.96 -11.54
N GLY A 283 -18.43 8.20 -11.27
CA GLY A 283 -17.99 8.75 -9.98
C GLY A 283 -18.13 10.28 -9.95
N GLY A 284 -18.21 10.86 -8.74
CA GLY A 284 -18.23 12.31 -8.51
C GLY A 284 -16.82 12.86 -8.28
N LYS A 285 -16.60 14.12 -8.67
CA LYS A 285 -15.32 14.82 -8.47
C LYS A 285 -14.92 14.81 -7.00
N GLY A 286 -13.67 14.45 -6.73
CA GLY A 286 -13.14 14.31 -5.37
C GLY A 286 -13.41 12.96 -4.73
N GLU A 287 -14.06 12.03 -5.44
CA GLU A 287 -14.11 10.63 -5.04
C GLU A 287 -12.68 10.07 -4.92
N PHE A 288 -12.40 9.34 -3.83
CA PHE A 288 -11.09 8.74 -3.60
C PHE A 288 -11.20 7.35 -3.00
N GLY A 289 -10.22 6.52 -3.24
CA GLY A 289 -10.19 5.15 -2.77
C GLY A 289 -9.16 4.28 -3.49
N TRP A 290 -9.25 2.97 -3.30
CA TRP A 290 -8.39 2.01 -3.98
C TRP A 290 -9.07 0.64 -4.09
N ASP A 291 -8.40 -0.29 -4.74
CA ASP A 291 -8.86 -1.66 -4.98
C ASP A 291 -7.79 -2.69 -4.60
N GLY A 292 -8.22 -3.94 -4.41
CA GLY A 292 -7.38 -5.09 -4.14
C GLY A 292 -7.30 -6.03 -5.34
N TRP A 293 -6.19 -6.77 -5.45
CA TRP A 293 -5.90 -7.68 -6.56
C TRP A 293 -7.00 -8.71 -6.84
N LEU A 294 -7.75 -9.14 -5.83
CA LEU A 294 -8.84 -10.12 -5.96
C LEU A 294 -10.22 -9.47 -6.17
N GLY A 295 -10.27 -8.20 -6.48
CA GLY A 295 -11.51 -7.48 -6.76
C GLY A 295 -12.12 -6.76 -5.56
N ALA A 296 -11.50 -6.81 -4.38
CA ALA A 296 -11.91 -5.96 -3.27
C ALA A 296 -11.76 -4.48 -3.66
N TYR A 297 -12.71 -3.65 -3.25
CA TYR A 297 -12.79 -2.26 -3.68
C TYR A 297 -13.37 -1.39 -2.58
N PHE A 298 -12.87 -0.17 -2.44
CA PHE A 298 -13.57 0.87 -1.70
C PHE A 298 -13.44 2.22 -2.39
N CYS A 299 -14.43 3.05 -2.22
CA CYS A 299 -14.34 4.47 -2.46
C CYS A 299 -15.14 5.28 -1.44
N VAL A 300 -14.74 6.52 -1.29
CA VAL A 300 -15.44 7.55 -0.55
C VAL A 300 -15.80 8.65 -1.53
N SER A 301 -17.08 8.97 -1.67
CA SER A 301 -17.59 10.15 -2.37
C SER A 301 -17.98 11.22 -1.35
N PRO A 302 -17.15 12.27 -1.16
CA PRO A 302 -17.48 13.33 -0.21
C PRO A 302 -18.68 14.17 -0.62
N GLU A 303 -18.91 14.33 -1.93
CA GLU A 303 -20.02 15.09 -2.49
C GLU A 303 -21.36 14.40 -2.22
N ASP A 304 -21.40 13.07 -2.39
CA ASP A 304 -22.59 12.27 -2.20
C ASP A 304 -22.75 11.81 -0.74
N ASN A 305 -21.79 12.11 0.13
CA ASN A 305 -21.70 11.57 1.50
C ASN A 305 -21.85 10.03 1.52
N LEU A 306 -21.12 9.36 0.62
CA LEU A 306 -21.23 7.93 0.36
C LEU A 306 -19.90 7.21 0.60
N VAL A 307 -19.99 6.04 1.21
CA VAL A 307 -18.93 5.03 1.25
C VAL A 307 -19.42 3.80 0.51
N LEU A 308 -18.64 3.30 -0.46
CA LEU A 308 -18.93 2.08 -1.19
C LEU A 308 -17.82 1.06 -0.93
N LEU A 309 -18.22 -0.16 -0.59
CA LEU A 309 -17.34 -1.31 -0.36
C LEU A 309 -17.82 -2.51 -1.16
N TYR A 310 -16.88 -3.21 -1.77
CA TYR A 310 -17.15 -4.45 -2.47
C TYR A 310 -16.06 -5.48 -2.15
#